data_e23824b33e566fcc3d67fa62577919fb
#
_entry.id   e23824b33e566fcc3d67fa62577919fb
#
_cell.length_a   1.000
_cell.length_b   1.000
_cell.length_c   1.000
_cell.angle_alpha   90.00
_cell.angle_beta   90.00
_cell.angle_gamma   90.00
#
_symmetry.space_group_name_H-M   'P 1'
#
loop_
_entity.id
_entity.type
_entity.pdbx_description
1 polymer ?
#
loop_
_entity_poly.entity_id
_entity_poly.type
_entity_poly.pdbx_seq_one_letter_code
_entity_poly.pdbx_strand_id
1 'polypeptide(L)'
;MEQVVIFPISGQKRAGKDTVANYIADNVISSRVSFAEPVRNVCRAYFGWSDEWLLGKHKEDVDPYWGISPRQAMQYLGTEVGRVGLAENYPEFKSITADNIWIKKALQTIRIKSEKEYVANFGKIRAFIIPDMRFLNEYSAIKMMDNEGFKVITIGILRDGLPSDSHASETEIRYCVDKCDFVLDNNRKISDLQDSVDEIISESGVERKPDWMREDKQLEMNLDDQSKAS
;
A
#
# COMPACT_ATOMS: atom_id res chain seq x y z
N MET A 1 -10.29 -14.35 -19.92
CA MET A 1 -9.25 -13.33 -19.63
C MET A 1 -8.82 -13.56 -18.20
N GLU A 2 -7.51 -13.57 -17.92
CA GLU A 2 -7.02 -13.67 -16.55
C GLU A 2 -7.47 -12.44 -15.75
N GLN A 3 -8.04 -12.69 -14.60
CA GLN A 3 -8.57 -11.65 -13.72
C GLN A 3 -7.42 -10.98 -12.98
N VAL A 4 -7.36 -9.66 -12.97
CA VAL A 4 -6.37 -8.90 -12.21
C VAL A 4 -6.72 -8.96 -10.73
N VAL A 5 -5.75 -9.33 -9.88
CA VAL A 5 -5.95 -9.45 -8.44
C VAL A 5 -5.57 -8.15 -7.72
N ILE A 6 -6.31 -7.76 -6.71
CA ILE A 6 -5.96 -6.65 -5.81
C ILE A 6 -5.72 -7.23 -4.42
N PHE A 7 -4.55 -6.95 -3.84
CA PHE A 7 -4.16 -7.33 -2.48
C PHE A 7 -4.11 -6.10 -1.56
N PRO A 8 -5.23 -5.70 -0.95
CA PRO A 8 -5.24 -4.68 0.08
C PRO A 8 -4.74 -5.28 1.39
N ILE A 9 -3.79 -4.60 2.05
CA ILE A 9 -3.16 -5.07 3.28
C ILE A 9 -3.46 -4.10 4.41
N SER A 10 -3.99 -4.62 5.51
CA SER A 10 -4.29 -3.88 6.74
C SER A 10 -3.51 -4.44 7.92
N GLY A 11 -3.26 -3.60 8.91
CA GLY A 11 -2.56 -3.96 10.14
C GLY A 11 -1.94 -2.74 10.80
N GLN A 12 -1.64 -2.83 12.08
CA GLN A 12 -1.02 -1.77 12.86
C GLN A 12 0.35 -1.33 12.29
N LYS A 13 0.83 -0.17 12.72
CA LYS A 13 2.20 0.29 12.41
C LYS A 13 3.20 -0.77 12.91
N ARG A 14 4.15 -1.17 12.05
CA ARG A 14 5.16 -2.22 12.31
C ARG A 14 4.61 -3.67 12.42
N ALA A 15 3.37 -3.92 12.05
CA ALA A 15 2.83 -5.28 12.03
C ALA A 15 3.45 -6.19 10.94
N GLY A 16 4.14 -5.63 9.93
CA GLY A 16 4.77 -6.41 8.86
C GLY A 16 4.10 -6.25 7.49
N LYS A 17 3.25 -5.23 7.32
CA LYS A 17 2.57 -4.95 6.04
C LYS A 17 3.53 -4.81 4.85
N ASP A 18 4.62 -4.07 5.05
CA ASP A 18 5.61 -3.87 3.99
C ASP A 18 6.35 -5.17 3.65
N THR A 19 6.60 -6.04 4.65
CA THR A 19 7.19 -7.36 4.44
C THR A 19 6.29 -8.22 3.54
N VAL A 20 5.00 -8.30 3.84
CA VAL A 20 4.01 -9.02 3.02
C VAL A 20 3.89 -8.40 1.63
N ALA A 21 3.79 -7.07 1.55
CA ALA A 21 3.71 -6.36 0.28
C ALA A 21 4.95 -6.56 -0.60
N ASN A 22 6.15 -6.58 0.00
CA ASN A 22 7.40 -6.86 -0.70
C ASN A 22 7.42 -8.29 -1.21
N TYR A 23 7.06 -9.25 -0.35
CA TYR A 23 7.06 -10.66 -0.73
C TYR A 23 6.09 -10.94 -1.90
N ILE A 24 4.87 -10.38 -1.88
CA ILE A 24 3.95 -10.48 -3.03
C ILE A 24 4.58 -9.84 -4.27
N ALA A 25 5.18 -8.64 -4.16
CA ALA A 25 5.79 -7.96 -5.28
C ALA A 25 7.01 -8.70 -5.87
N ASP A 26 7.71 -9.46 -5.04
CA ASP A 26 8.84 -10.28 -5.48
C ASP A 26 8.38 -11.52 -6.25
N ASN A 27 7.20 -12.06 -5.93
CA ASN A 27 6.67 -13.29 -6.50
C ASN A 27 5.64 -13.10 -7.62
N VAL A 28 5.01 -11.91 -7.74
CA VAL A 28 3.94 -11.63 -8.72
C VAL A 28 4.27 -10.37 -9.51
N ILE A 29 3.93 -10.38 -10.82
CA ILE A 29 4.03 -9.17 -11.67
C ILE A 29 2.97 -8.17 -11.20
N SER A 30 3.36 -7.24 -10.37
CA SER A 30 2.44 -6.35 -9.66
C SER A 30 2.85 -4.88 -9.70
N SER A 31 1.90 -4.01 -9.45
CA SER A 31 2.10 -2.57 -9.23
C SER A 31 1.60 -2.18 -7.85
N ARG A 32 2.35 -1.35 -7.13
CA ARG A 32 1.88 -0.79 -5.86
C ARG A 32 1.01 0.42 -6.10
N VAL A 33 -0.06 0.51 -5.34
CA VAL A 33 -0.94 1.66 -5.25
C VAL A 33 -1.13 1.99 -3.77
N SER A 34 -1.02 3.25 -3.39
CA SER A 34 -1.18 3.70 -2.00
C SER A 34 -2.16 4.86 -1.94
N PHE A 35 -3.02 4.87 -0.94
CA PHE A 35 -3.92 6.00 -0.70
C PHE A 35 -3.19 7.30 -0.38
N ALA A 36 -2.01 7.19 0.23
CA ALA A 36 -1.19 8.36 0.57
C ALA A 36 -0.30 8.86 -0.58
N GLU A 37 -0.15 8.10 -1.69
CA GLU A 37 0.74 8.49 -2.78
C GLU A 37 0.38 9.83 -3.45
N PRO A 38 -0.91 10.13 -3.73
CA PRO A 38 -1.27 11.44 -4.27
C PRO A 38 -0.85 12.60 -3.37
N VAL A 39 -0.98 12.45 -2.05
CA VAL A 39 -0.54 13.48 -1.08
C VAL A 39 0.98 13.63 -1.11
N ARG A 40 1.72 12.51 -1.17
CA ARG A 40 3.19 12.55 -1.32
C ARG A 40 3.61 13.27 -2.60
N ASN A 41 2.91 13.04 -3.70
CA ASN A 41 3.19 13.70 -4.97
C ASN A 41 2.98 15.22 -4.89
N VAL A 42 1.94 15.66 -4.19
CA VAL A 42 1.74 17.10 -3.89
C VAL A 42 2.89 17.64 -3.05
N CYS A 43 3.32 16.93 -2.02
CA CYS A 43 4.46 17.34 -1.20
C CYS A 43 5.78 17.38 -2.00
N ARG A 44 6.03 16.41 -2.90
CA ARG A 44 7.19 16.46 -3.82
C ARG A 44 7.16 17.71 -4.68
N ALA A 45 6.01 18.03 -5.25
CA ALA A 45 5.86 19.19 -6.12
C ALA A 45 6.01 20.53 -5.38
N TYR A 46 5.49 20.64 -4.17
CA TYR A 46 5.49 21.89 -3.40
C TYR A 46 6.83 22.13 -2.67
N PHE A 47 7.36 21.09 -2.03
CA PHE A 47 8.50 21.20 -1.13
C PHE A 47 9.81 20.65 -1.71
N GLY A 48 9.73 19.91 -2.84
CA GLY A 48 10.92 19.28 -3.44
C GLY A 48 11.46 18.08 -2.62
N TRP A 49 10.70 17.56 -1.67
CA TRP A 49 11.15 16.46 -0.82
C TRP A 49 11.31 15.15 -1.57
N SER A 50 12.42 14.48 -1.32
CA SER A 50 12.72 13.13 -1.82
C SER A 50 11.94 12.05 -1.07
N ASP A 51 12.03 10.81 -1.53
CA ASP A 51 11.43 9.66 -0.83
C ASP A 51 12.06 9.42 0.53
N GLU A 52 13.33 9.76 0.74
CA GLU A 52 13.98 9.69 2.05
C GLU A 52 13.29 10.59 3.08
N TRP A 53 12.82 11.75 2.66
CA TRP A 53 12.03 12.66 3.49
C TRP A 53 10.58 12.19 3.64
N LEU A 54 9.93 11.76 2.58
CA LEU A 54 8.49 11.44 2.59
C LEU A 54 8.17 10.05 3.16
N LEU A 55 9.06 9.08 2.99
CA LEU A 55 8.87 7.68 3.38
C LEU A 55 9.91 7.19 4.39
N GLY A 56 11.11 7.78 4.37
CA GLY A 56 12.26 7.36 5.13
C GLY A 56 12.36 7.97 6.53
N LYS A 57 13.60 8.01 7.04
CA LYS A 57 13.94 8.41 8.41
C LYS A 57 13.61 9.89 8.73
N HIS A 58 13.62 10.76 7.73
CA HIS A 58 13.38 12.20 7.91
C HIS A 58 11.91 12.62 7.88
N LYS A 59 11.00 11.66 7.83
CA LYS A 59 9.56 11.93 7.73
C LYS A 59 8.99 12.75 8.89
N GLU A 60 9.57 12.60 10.07
CA GLU A 60 9.16 13.32 11.28
C GLU A 60 10.05 14.56 11.57
N ASP A 61 11.18 14.71 10.86
CA ASP A 61 12.12 15.79 11.07
C ASP A 61 11.58 17.10 10.48
N VAL A 62 11.77 18.20 11.18
CA VAL A 62 11.43 19.52 10.66
C VAL A 62 12.47 19.94 9.63
N ASP A 63 12.03 20.19 8.41
CA ASP A 63 12.88 20.71 7.35
C ASP A 63 13.25 22.18 7.71
N PRO A 64 14.55 22.50 7.86
CA PRO A 64 14.96 23.85 8.28
C PRO A 64 14.64 24.93 7.26
N TYR A 65 14.48 24.59 5.99
CA TYR A 65 14.09 25.53 4.93
C TYR A 65 12.60 25.87 4.97
N TRP A 66 11.75 24.86 5.24
CA TRP A 66 10.29 25.00 5.21
C TRP A 66 9.67 25.21 6.60
N GLY A 67 10.38 24.89 7.70
CA GLY A 67 9.92 25.03 9.07
C GLY A 67 8.83 24.04 9.49
N ILE A 68 8.56 23.02 8.66
CA ILE A 68 7.58 21.95 8.94
C ILE A 68 8.17 20.60 8.55
N SER A 69 7.63 19.52 9.15
CA SER A 69 8.02 18.16 8.75
C SER A 69 7.15 17.63 7.61
N PRO A 70 7.65 16.66 6.82
CA PRO A 70 6.83 15.96 5.81
C PRO A 70 5.55 15.35 6.39
N ARG A 71 5.61 14.82 7.61
CA ARG A 71 4.43 14.29 8.31
C ARG A 71 3.37 15.37 8.50
N GLN A 72 3.75 16.54 9.01
CA GLN A 72 2.83 17.66 9.23
C GLN A 72 2.23 18.15 7.92
N ALA A 73 3.04 18.33 6.89
CA ALA A 73 2.56 18.74 5.57
C ALA A 73 1.58 17.72 4.95
N MET A 74 1.93 16.42 5.00
CA MET A 74 1.05 15.38 4.49
C MET A 74 -0.27 15.27 5.24
N GLN A 75 -0.27 15.45 6.57
CA GLN A 75 -1.50 15.47 7.36
C GLN A 75 -2.38 16.65 6.99
N TYR A 76 -1.81 17.85 6.91
CA TYR A 76 -2.54 19.06 6.54
C TYR A 76 -3.10 18.98 5.11
N LEU A 77 -2.25 18.69 4.12
CA LEU A 77 -2.67 18.59 2.72
C LEU A 77 -3.65 17.44 2.48
N GLY A 78 -3.46 16.32 3.17
CA GLY A 78 -4.31 15.15 3.03
C GLY A 78 -5.69 15.31 3.66
N THR A 79 -5.79 16.00 4.78
CA THR A 79 -7.05 16.15 5.54
C THR A 79 -7.65 17.51 5.31
N GLU A 80 -6.99 18.57 5.80
CA GLU A 80 -7.58 19.92 5.83
C GLU A 80 -7.82 20.48 4.41
N VAL A 81 -6.86 20.29 3.50
CA VAL A 81 -6.99 20.77 2.14
C VAL A 81 -7.76 19.77 1.26
N GLY A 82 -7.32 18.52 1.23
CA GLY A 82 -7.83 17.54 0.28
C GLY A 82 -9.21 17.00 0.61
N ARG A 83 -9.47 16.65 1.86
CA ARG A 83 -10.77 16.06 2.26
C ARG A 83 -11.77 17.15 2.63
N VAL A 84 -11.38 18.07 3.50
CA VAL A 84 -12.30 19.07 4.07
C VAL A 84 -12.40 20.29 3.15
N GLY A 85 -11.31 20.98 2.89
CA GLY A 85 -11.33 22.27 2.22
C GLY A 85 -11.91 22.23 0.82
N LEU A 86 -11.60 21.22 0.02
CA LEU A 86 -12.21 21.06 -1.30
C LEU A 86 -13.72 20.76 -1.21
N ALA A 87 -14.12 19.94 -0.25
CA ALA A 87 -15.52 19.56 -0.09
C ALA A 87 -16.38 20.73 0.44
N GLU A 88 -15.83 21.59 1.29
CA GLU A 88 -16.53 22.77 1.81
C GLU A 88 -16.70 23.87 0.75
N ASN A 89 -15.70 24.08 -0.09
CA ASN A 89 -15.73 25.15 -1.09
C ASN A 89 -16.43 24.74 -2.41
N TYR A 90 -16.57 23.44 -2.68
CA TYR A 90 -17.15 22.92 -3.93
C TYR A 90 -18.18 21.83 -3.64
N PRO A 91 -19.50 22.16 -3.53
CA PRO A 91 -20.55 21.19 -3.21
C PRO A 91 -20.63 20.01 -4.18
N GLU A 92 -20.42 20.24 -5.47
CA GLU A 92 -20.41 19.18 -6.48
C GLU A 92 -19.23 18.23 -6.26
N PHE A 93 -18.06 18.75 -5.88
CA PHE A 93 -16.91 17.92 -5.50
C PHE A 93 -17.26 17.04 -4.32
N LYS A 94 -17.90 17.58 -3.29
CA LYS A 94 -18.35 16.82 -2.12
C LYS A 94 -19.32 15.70 -2.51
N SER A 95 -20.30 15.97 -3.36
CA SER A 95 -21.27 14.96 -3.81
C SER A 95 -20.61 13.79 -4.57
N ILE A 96 -19.50 14.06 -5.28
CA ILE A 96 -18.79 13.08 -6.08
C ILE A 96 -17.75 12.30 -5.27
N THR A 97 -17.09 12.94 -4.32
CA THR A 97 -15.96 12.35 -3.58
C THR A 97 -16.31 11.90 -2.18
N ALA A 98 -17.32 12.52 -1.53
CA ALA A 98 -17.81 12.18 -0.18
C ALA A 98 -16.67 11.90 0.81
N ASP A 99 -15.71 12.83 0.96
CA ASP A 99 -14.52 12.73 1.81
C ASP A 99 -13.53 11.61 1.41
N ASN A 100 -13.75 10.97 0.27
CA ASN A 100 -12.99 9.81 -0.20
C ASN A 100 -12.10 10.10 -1.41
N ILE A 101 -11.63 11.35 -1.56
CA ILE A 101 -10.81 11.76 -2.71
C ILE A 101 -9.59 10.84 -2.95
N TRP A 102 -8.91 10.44 -1.88
CA TRP A 102 -7.71 9.61 -1.98
C TRP A 102 -8.04 8.17 -2.38
N ILE A 103 -9.14 7.64 -1.87
CA ILE A 103 -9.69 6.34 -2.29
C ILE A 103 -10.06 6.40 -3.77
N LYS A 104 -10.85 7.40 -4.16
CA LYS A 104 -11.25 7.58 -5.56
C LYS A 104 -10.06 7.67 -6.50
N LYS A 105 -9.00 8.41 -6.08
CA LYS A 105 -7.76 8.51 -6.86
C LYS A 105 -7.00 7.19 -6.96
N ALA A 106 -6.91 6.43 -5.88
CA ALA A 106 -6.28 5.12 -5.89
C ALA A 106 -7.01 4.13 -6.82
N LEU A 107 -8.35 4.05 -6.71
CA LEU A 107 -9.16 3.19 -7.58
C LEU A 107 -9.08 3.61 -9.05
N GLN A 108 -9.09 4.92 -9.35
CA GLN A 108 -8.85 5.43 -10.70
C GLN A 108 -7.48 4.99 -11.23
N THR A 109 -6.45 5.05 -10.38
CA THR A 109 -5.09 4.63 -10.76
C THR A 109 -5.06 3.15 -11.12
N ILE A 110 -5.73 2.28 -10.33
CA ILE A 110 -5.84 0.85 -10.61
C ILE A 110 -6.50 0.62 -11.97
N ARG A 111 -7.66 1.25 -12.24
CA ARG A 111 -8.37 1.11 -13.52
C ARG A 111 -7.50 1.50 -14.71
N ILE A 112 -6.86 2.68 -14.65
CA ILE A 112 -6.00 3.18 -15.72
C ILE A 112 -4.82 2.23 -15.96
N LYS A 113 -4.17 1.78 -14.88
CA LYS A 113 -3.01 0.91 -14.96
C LYS A 113 -3.36 -0.49 -15.47
N SER A 114 -4.49 -1.04 -15.04
CA SER A 114 -4.96 -2.35 -15.51
C SER A 114 -5.22 -2.40 -17.02
N GLU A 115 -5.62 -1.25 -17.60
CA GLU A 115 -5.90 -1.15 -19.04
C GLU A 115 -4.65 -0.89 -19.88
N LYS A 116 -3.72 -0.09 -19.37
CA LYS A 116 -2.67 0.56 -20.18
C LYS A 116 -1.24 0.12 -19.87
N GLU A 117 -0.96 -0.35 -18.66
CA GLU A 117 0.42 -0.61 -18.26
C GLU A 117 0.87 -2.04 -18.52
N TYR A 118 1.93 -2.12 -19.32
CA TYR A 118 2.84 -3.25 -19.34
C TYR A 118 4.05 -2.89 -18.47
N VAL A 119 4.40 -3.74 -17.53
CA VAL A 119 5.71 -3.64 -16.85
C VAL A 119 6.78 -3.92 -17.90
N ALA A 120 7.68 -2.97 -18.11
CA ALA A 120 8.75 -3.09 -19.12
C ALA A 120 9.45 -4.45 -18.96
N ASN A 121 9.56 -5.21 -20.05
CA ASN A 121 10.11 -6.57 -20.14
C ASN A 121 9.32 -7.71 -19.48
N PHE A 122 8.19 -7.45 -18.78
CA PHE A 122 7.49 -8.47 -17.97
C PHE A 122 6.03 -8.69 -18.35
N GLY A 123 5.50 -7.94 -19.32
CA GLY A 123 4.12 -8.09 -19.76
C GLY A 123 3.10 -7.33 -18.91
N LYS A 124 1.84 -7.75 -18.97
CA LYS A 124 0.73 -7.06 -18.32
C LYS A 124 0.77 -7.23 -16.79
N ILE A 125 0.40 -6.17 -16.06
CA ILE A 125 0.21 -6.23 -14.60
C ILE A 125 -0.83 -7.31 -14.28
N ARG A 126 -0.46 -8.22 -13.35
CA ARG A 126 -1.30 -9.32 -12.86
C ARG A 126 -1.97 -9.00 -11.53
N ALA A 127 -1.31 -8.14 -10.74
CA ALA A 127 -1.86 -7.75 -9.44
C ALA A 127 -1.57 -6.29 -9.07
N PHE A 128 -2.40 -5.75 -8.19
CA PHE A 128 -2.15 -4.50 -7.46
C PHE A 128 -2.00 -4.78 -5.97
N ILE A 129 -1.04 -4.13 -5.32
CA ILE A 129 -0.80 -4.24 -3.88
C ILE A 129 -1.11 -2.88 -3.25
N ILE A 130 -1.99 -2.86 -2.25
CA ILE A 130 -2.33 -1.65 -1.49
C ILE A 130 -1.87 -1.86 -0.04
N PRO A 131 -0.67 -1.38 0.36
CA PRO A 131 -0.07 -1.72 1.65
C PRO A 131 -0.56 -0.85 2.82
N ASP A 132 -1.43 0.12 2.58
CA ASP A 132 -1.79 1.15 3.54
C ASP A 132 -3.30 1.26 3.82
N MET A 133 -4.06 0.19 3.65
CA MET A 133 -5.48 0.14 4.02
C MET A 133 -5.65 0.23 5.54
N ARG A 134 -6.43 1.20 6.03
CA ARG A 134 -6.61 1.49 7.47
C ARG A 134 -8.04 1.72 7.91
N PHE A 135 -8.91 2.12 6.99
CA PHE A 135 -10.26 2.58 7.30
C PHE A 135 -11.31 1.69 6.64
N LEU A 136 -12.48 1.56 7.30
CA LEU A 136 -13.58 0.74 6.78
C LEU A 136 -14.13 1.26 5.45
N ASN A 137 -14.08 2.56 5.22
CA ASN A 137 -14.47 3.14 3.94
C ASN A 137 -13.49 2.76 2.81
N GLU A 138 -12.19 2.65 3.10
CA GLU A 138 -11.17 2.14 2.17
C GLU A 138 -11.45 0.67 1.85
N TYR A 139 -11.64 -0.16 2.89
CA TYR A 139 -12.00 -1.57 2.74
C TYR A 139 -13.23 -1.74 1.85
N SER A 140 -14.33 -1.03 2.18
CA SER A 140 -15.60 -1.15 1.44
C SER A 140 -15.45 -0.73 -0.02
N ALA A 141 -14.76 0.39 -0.28
CA ALA A 141 -14.56 0.88 -1.63
C ALA A 141 -13.69 -0.05 -2.48
N ILE A 142 -12.66 -0.68 -1.89
CA ILE A 142 -11.83 -1.66 -2.60
C ILE A 142 -12.62 -2.94 -2.89
N LYS A 143 -13.40 -3.46 -1.92
CA LYS A 143 -14.22 -4.66 -2.14
C LYS A 143 -15.26 -4.48 -3.26
N MET A 144 -15.71 -3.27 -3.52
CA MET A 144 -16.59 -3.00 -4.67
C MET A 144 -15.92 -3.24 -6.02
N MET A 145 -14.58 -3.26 -6.10
CA MET A 145 -13.85 -3.57 -7.33
C MET A 145 -14.10 -5.02 -7.82
N ASP A 146 -14.53 -5.93 -6.95
CA ASP A 146 -14.97 -7.28 -7.36
C ASP A 146 -16.10 -7.19 -8.41
N ASN A 147 -17.00 -6.22 -8.27
CA ASN A 147 -18.10 -6.00 -9.22
C ASN A 147 -17.63 -5.40 -10.57
N GLU A 148 -16.40 -4.91 -10.63
CA GLU A 148 -15.79 -4.33 -11.84
C GLU A 148 -14.87 -5.34 -12.56
N GLY A 149 -14.89 -6.62 -12.15
CA GLY A 149 -14.13 -7.68 -12.78
C GLY A 149 -12.70 -7.88 -12.23
N PHE A 150 -12.35 -7.21 -11.14
CA PHE A 150 -11.13 -7.52 -10.37
C PHE A 150 -11.42 -8.67 -9.38
N LYS A 151 -10.38 -9.33 -8.88
CA LYS A 151 -10.47 -10.25 -7.74
C LYS A 151 -9.82 -9.57 -6.54
N VAL A 152 -10.62 -9.25 -5.52
CA VAL A 152 -10.11 -8.56 -4.33
C VAL A 152 -9.89 -9.55 -3.19
N ILE A 153 -8.64 -9.68 -2.73
CA ILE A 153 -8.23 -10.54 -1.62
C ILE A 153 -7.60 -9.68 -0.54
N THR A 154 -8.35 -9.43 0.52
CA THR A 154 -7.92 -8.57 1.63
C THR A 154 -7.09 -9.36 2.65
N ILE A 155 -5.97 -8.76 3.09
CA ILE A 155 -5.01 -9.38 4.00
C ILE A 155 -4.89 -8.52 5.26
N GLY A 156 -5.26 -9.09 6.40
CA GLY A 156 -5.03 -8.53 7.72
C GLY A 156 -3.74 -9.07 8.34
N ILE A 157 -2.99 -8.25 9.08
CA ILE A 157 -1.78 -8.71 9.77
C ILE A 157 -1.88 -8.36 11.24
N LEU A 158 -1.73 -9.36 12.09
CA LEU A 158 -1.65 -9.24 13.54
C LEU A 158 -0.20 -9.46 14.00
N ARG A 159 0.22 -8.67 14.99
CA ARG A 159 1.49 -8.82 15.68
C ARG A 159 1.35 -8.34 17.11
N ASP A 160 1.78 -9.13 18.06
CA ASP A 160 1.74 -8.82 19.48
C ASP A 160 2.84 -7.83 19.89
N GLY A 161 2.67 -7.19 21.05
CA GLY A 161 3.69 -6.31 21.63
C GLY A 161 3.94 -5.00 20.88
N LEU A 162 3.08 -4.65 19.94
CA LEU A 162 3.18 -3.35 19.27
C LEU A 162 2.64 -2.25 20.19
N PRO A 163 3.29 -1.06 20.20
CA PRO A 163 2.77 0.07 20.96
C PRO A 163 1.36 0.43 20.48
N SER A 164 0.42 0.56 21.43
CA SER A 164 -0.90 1.10 21.11
C SER A 164 -0.78 2.60 20.84
N ASP A 165 -1.07 3.01 19.62
CA ASP A 165 -1.22 4.41 19.28
C ASP A 165 -2.66 4.81 19.64
N SER A 166 -2.85 5.86 20.44
CA SER A 166 -4.17 6.27 20.96
C SER A 166 -5.08 6.94 19.92
N HIS A 167 -4.69 6.90 18.65
CA HIS A 167 -5.48 7.47 17.56
C HIS A 167 -6.69 6.60 17.21
N ALA A 168 -7.82 7.24 16.93
CA ALA A 168 -9.06 6.59 16.47
C ALA A 168 -8.85 5.64 15.28
N SER A 169 -7.81 5.87 14.48
CA SER A 169 -7.39 4.99 13.38
C SER A 169 -7.00 3.57 13.82
N GLU A 170 -6.48 3.38 15.04
CA GLU A 170 -6.05 2.05 15.51
C GLU A 170 -7.26 1.13 15.80
N THR A 171 -8.35 1.67 16.29
CA THR A 171 -9.61 0.90 16.49
C THR A 171 -10.17 0.48 15.13
N GLU A 172 -10.20 1.38 14.14
CA GLU A 172 -10.69 1.06 12.80
C GLU A 172 -9.79 0.05 12.08
N ILE A 173 -8.46 0.14 12.25
CA ILE A 173 -7.52 -0.86 11.70
C ILE A 173 -7.88 -2.26 12.21
N ARG A 174 -8.17 -2.43 13.49
CA ARG A 174 -8.54 -3.73 14.03
C ARG A 174 -9.82 -4.27 13.39
N TYR A 175 -10.84 -3.43 13.24
CA TYR A 175 -12.06 -3.81 12.53
C TYR A 175 -11.79 -4.16 11.06
N CYS A 176 -10.88 -3.46 10.38
CA CYS A 176 -10.49 -3.80 9.03
C CYS A 176 -9.80 -5.16 8.97
N VAL A 177 -8.87 -5.44 9.91
CA VAL A 177 -8.16 -6.72 9.99
C VAL A 177 -9.14 -7.87 10.20
N ASP A 178 -10.08 -7.73 11.14
CA ASP A 178 -11.08 -8.75 11.48
C ASP A 178 -12.03 -9.07 10.29
N LYS A 179 -12.16 -8.16 9.32
CA LYS A 179 -12.99 -8.34 8.12
C LYS A 179 -12.22 -8.87 6.92
N CYS A 180 -10.89 -8.96 7.00
CA CYS A 180 -10.08 -9.43 5.88
C CYS A 180 -10.36 -10.89 5.55
N ASP A 181 -10.22 -11.24 4.26
CA ASP A 181 -10.38 -12.61 3.78
C ASP A 181 -9.34 -13.54 4.41
N PHE A 182 -8.13 -13.01 4.65
CA PHE A 182 -7.04 -13.71 5.34
C PHE A 182 -6.49 -12.85 6.47
N VAL A 183 -6.23 -13.48 7.62
CA VAL A 183 -5.59 -12.83 8.77
C VAL A 183 -4.31 -13.58 9.11
N LEU A 184 -3.17 -12.91 8.94
CA LEU A 184 -1.84 -13.47 9.17
C LEU A 184 -1.34 -13.12 10.58
N ASP A 185 -0.84 -14.13 11.30
CA ASP A 185 -0.13 -14.00 12.57
C ASP A 185 1.37 -13.81 12.31
N ASN A 186 1.89 -12.61 12.55
CA ASN A 186 3.31 -12.26 12.40
C ASN A 186 4.06 -12.27 13.73
N ASN A 187 3.80 -13.26 14.58
CA ASN A 187 4.51 -13.48 15.84
C ASN A 187 5.59 -14.56 15.75
N ARG A 188 5.68 -15.24 14.62
CA ARG A 188 6.59 -16.35 14.37
C ARG A 188 7.77 -15.92 13.49
N LYS A 189 8.46 -16.90 12.89
CA LYS A 189 9.56 -16.65 11.95
C LYS A 189 9.04 -16.02 10.66
N ILE A 190 9.92 -15.30 9.98
CA ILE A 190 9.60 -14.69 8.69
C ILE A 190 9.24 -15.74 7.62
N SER A 191 9.83 -16.94 7.68
CA SER A 191 9.48 -18.06 6.82
C SER A 191 8.01 -18.45 6.94
N ASP A 192 7.49 -18.51 8.17
CA ASP A 192 6.11 -18.92 8.43
C ASP A 192 5.12 -17.88 7.85
N LEU A 193 5.49 -16.59 7.91
CA LEU A 193 4.73 -15.52 7.29
C LEU A 193 4.78 -15.63 5.76
N GLN A 194 5.95 -15.95 5.19
CA GLN A 194 6.12 -16.15 3.75
C GLN A 194 5.32 -17.34 3.24
N ASP A 195 5.33 -18.47 3.96
CA ASP A 195 4.53 -19.66 3.63
C ASP A 195 3.03 -19.33 3.59
N SER A 196 2.54 -18.56 4.57
CA SER A 196 1.15 -18.11 4.59
C SER A 196 0.81 -17.19 3.42
N VAL A 197 1.73 -16.32 3.00
CA VAL A 197 1.53 -15.47 1.81
C VAL A 197 1.56 -16.30 0.53
N ASP A 198 2.37 -17.37 0.47
CA ASP A 198 2.40 -18.30 -0.66
C ASP A 198 1.08 -19.04 -0.85
N GLU A 199 0.41 -19.41 0.25
CA GLU A 199 -0.95 -19.98 0.21
C GLU A 199 -1.93 -18.96 -0.39
N ILE A 200 -1.90 -17.71 0.07
CA ILE A 200 -2.76 -16.63 -0.45
C ILE A 200 -2.54 -16.41 -1.95
N ILE A 201 -1.27 -16.34 -2.40
CA ILE A 201 -0.94 -16.19 -3.83
C ILE A 201 -1.52 -17.37 -4.63
N SER A 202 -1.38 -18.59 -4.11
CA SER A 202 -1.89 -19.81 -4.75
C SER A 202 -3.42 -19.81 -4.84
N GLU A 203 -4.11 -19.47 -3.76
CA GLU A 203 -5.59 -19.38 -3.73
C GLU A 203 -6.13 -18.23 -4.60
N SER A 204 -5.33 -17.18 -4.78
CA SER A 204 -5.68 -16.08 -5.67
C SER A 204 -5.79 -16.51 -7.12
N GLY A 205 -5.06 -17.53 -7.52
CA GLY A 205 -4.93 -17.97 -8.91
C GLY A 205 -4.11 -17.01 -9.77
N VAL A 206 -3.44 -16.03 -9.16
CA VAL A 206 -2.58 -15.11 -9.91
C VAL A 206 -1.30 -15.82 -10.35
N GLU A 207 -0.88 -15.57 -11.59
CA GLU A 207 0.35 -16.13 -12.13
C GLU A 207 1.58 -15.58 -11.39
N ARG A 208 2.44 -16.50 -10.92
CA ARG A 208 3.72 -16.15 -10.31
C ARG A 208 4.73 -15.71 -11.37
N LYS A 209 5.67 -14.89 -10.96
CA LYS A 209 6.86 -14.61 -11.75
C LYS A 209 7.61 -15.91 -12.04
N PRO A 210 8.12 -16.09 -13.28
CA PRO A 210 9.03 -17.19 -13.60
C PRO A 210 10.27 -17.20 -12.68
N ASP A 211 10.86 -18.37 -12.44
CA ASP A 211 11.98 -18.53 -11.53
C ASP A 211 13.16 -17.63 -11.87
N TRP A 212 13.49 -17.48 -13.14
CA TRP A 212 14.58 -16.60 -13.59
C TRP A 212 14.39 -15.12 -13.19
N MET A 213 13.15 -14.64 -13.00
CA MET A 213 12.87 -13.28 -12.50
C MET A 213 13.01 -13.16 -10.98
N ARG A 214 12.99 -14.27 -10.25
CA ARG A 214 13.09 -14.32 -8.79
C ARG A 214 14.54 -14.49 -8.35
N GLU A 215 15.37 -15.14 -9.15
CA GLU A 215 16.76 -15.45 -8.87
C GLU A 215 17.70 -14.24 -8.97
N ASP A 216 17.40 -13.25 -9.84
CA ASP A 216 18.22 -12.05 -9.97
C ASP A 216 18.40 -11.27 -8.67
N LYS A 217 17.40 -11.27 -7.78
CA LYS A 217 17.53 -10.63 -6.46
C LYS A 217 18.42 -11.36 -5.48
N GLN A 218 18.52 -12.68 -5.57
CA GLN A 218 19.48 -13.45 -4.73
C GLN A 218 20.92 -13.15 -5.11
N LEU A 219 21.17 -12.91 -6.39
CA LEU A 219 22.50 -12.48 -6.87
C LEU A 219 22.85 -11.06 -6.40
N GLU A 220 21.91 -10.11 -6.45
CA GLU A 220 22.12 -8.74 -5.96
C GLU A 220 22.32 -8.71 -4.43
N MET A 221 21.54 -9.46 -3.66
CA MET A 221 21.73 -9.58 -2.19
C MET A 221 23.07 -10.20 -1.82
N ASN A 222 23.52 -11.20 -2.56
CA ASN A 222 24.82 -11.85 -2.31
C ASN A 222 26.00 -10.93 -2.68
N LEU A 223 25.86 -10.06 -3.66
CA LEU A 223 26.87 -9.04 -4.04
C LEU A 223 26.95 -7.91 -3.00
N ASP A 224 25.82 -7.48 -2.46
CA ASP A 224 25.75 -6.44 -1.42
C ASP A 224 26.33 -6.95 -0.07
N ASP A 225 26.13 -8.21 0.29
CA ASP A 225 26.72 -8.80 1.50
C ASP A 225 28.24 -9.00 1.37
N GLN A 226 28.75 -9.32 0.18
CA GLN A 226 30.19 -9.40 -0.07
C GLN A 226 30.87 -8.03 -0.07
N SER A 227 30.19 -6.98 -0.50
CA SER A 227 30.71 -5.62 -0.47
C SER A 227 30.77 -4.98 0.92
N LYS A 228 29.99 -5.50 1.88
CA LYS A 228 29.99 -5.05 3.29
C LYS A 228 30.96 -5.86 4.17
N ALA A 229 31.53 -6.95 3.67
CA ALA A 229 32.47 -7.81 4.36
C ALA A 229 33.93 -7.57 3.98
N SER A 230 34.21 -6.64 3.07
CA SER A 230 35.55 -6.18 2.66
C SER A 230 35.77 -4.73 3.11
#